data_18d94b54581a36a953ff934d173a4d37
#
_entry.id   18d94b54581a36a953ff934d173a4d37
#
_cell.length_a   1.000
_cell.length_b   1.000
_cell.length_c   1.000
_cell.angle_alpha   90.00
_cell.angle_beta   90.00
_cell.angle_gamma   90.00
#
_symmetry.space_group_name_H-M   'P 1'
#
loop_
_entity.id
_entity.type
_entity.pdbx_description
1 polymer ?
#
loop_
_entity_poly.entity_id
_entity_poly.type
_entity_poly.pdbx_seq_one_letter_code
_entity_poly.pdbx_strand_id
1 'polypeptide(L)'
;GGVAFNTTRTDFITTGYDYVNLSNEFTLHSGKGYNAWNYTDEEMQMLYDRRNDKTENPDRPWVYTNDKGKYRYLGNFDWYGYIFKRSRPETEHNVTINGGNDKIDYYVSGRYLYREGVFNNASEDIMNGYSFRAKVNAKVKPWLRYTGNLSYEGSAYNYGGFWEQDGSEDLTSSGILWNITQNISPTIVPVNPDGTTTMYTNGIQFADSPIASGRGGVFTDGRNKNSRKVNYWVITNRLVFDL
;
A
#
# COMPACT_ATOMS: atom_id res chain seq x y z
N GLY A 1 -1.67 22.49 2.68
CA GLY A 1 -2.22 21.19 2.34
C GLY A 1 -2.14 20.91 0.84
N GLY A 2 -2.17 19.65 0.48
CA GLY A 2 -2.10 19.22 -0.91
C GLY A 2 -2.82 17.88 -1.10
N VAL A 3 -2.99 17.52 -2.35
CA VAL A 3 -3.50 16.21 -2.75
C VAL A 3 -2.51 15.61 -3.73
N ALA A 4 -1.98 14.44 -3.40
CA ALA A 4 -1.14 13.68 -4.30
C ALA A 4 -2.01 12.78 -5.19
N PHE A 5 -1.75 12.81 -6.49
CA PHE A 5 -2.42 11.96 -7.46
C PHE A 5 -1.53 10.79 -7.84
N ASN A 6 -2.12 9.61 -7.96
CA ASN A 6 -1.44 8.47 -8.52
C ASN A 6 -1.38 8.61 -10.05
N THR A 7 -0.25 9.10 -10.55
CA THR A 7 -0.01 9.34 -11.98
C THR A 7 0.67 8.15 -12.67
N THR A 8 1.01 7.10 -11.92
CA THR A 8 1.75 5.95 -12.44
C THR A 8 0.84 4.81 -12.91
N ARG A 9 -0.46 5.07 -13.03
CA ARG A 9 -1.38 4.07 -13.60
C ARG A 9 -0.99 3.82 -15.05
N THR A 10 -0.38 2.67 -15.29
CA THR A 10 -0.23 2.11 -16.63
C THR A 10 -1.53 1.39 -17.01
N ASP A 11 -1.76 1.24 -18.31
CA ASP A 11 -2.87 0.43 -18.77
C ASP A 11 -2.59 -1.03 -18.42
N PHE A 12 -3.44 -1.61 -17.59
CA PHE A 12 -3.39 -3.02 -17.24
C PHE A 12 -4.40 -3.79 -18.07
N ILE A 13 -4.07 -5.05 -18.33
CA ILE A 13 -5.05 -5.99 -18.88
C ILE A 13 -6.08 -6.26 -17.80
N THR A 14 -7.28 -5.75 -17.97
CA THR A 14 -8.40 -5.89 -17.04
C THR A 14 -9.40 -6.95 -17.48
N THR A 15 -9.27 -7.51 -18.68
CA THR A 15 -10.13 -8.57 -19.17
C THR A 15 -9.54 -9.93 -18.82
N GLY A 16 -10.36 -10.78 -18.21
CA GLY A 16 -9.95 -12.13 -17.84
C GLY A 16 -9.52 -12.96 -19.06
N TYR A 17 -10.26 -12.84 -20.15
CA TYR A 17 -9.95 -13.55 -21.41
C TYR A 17 -8.55 -13.19 -21.94
N ASP A 18 -8.27 -11.90 -22.12
CA ASP A 18 -7.00 -11.46 -22.70
C ASP A 18 -5.83 -11.82 -21.79
N TYR A 19 -6.00 -11.71 -20.49
CA TYR A 19 -4.98 -12.08 -19.51
C TYR A 19 -4.65 -13.58 -19.55
N VAL A 20 -5.67 -14.44 -19.55
CA VAL A 20 -5.49 -15.90 -19.59
C VAL A 20 -4.91 -16.33 -20.92
N ASN A 21 -5.43 -15.81 -22.02
CA ASN A 21 -4.96 -16.15 -23.36
C ASN A 21 -3.47 -15.79 -23.54
N LEU A 22 -3.09 -14.56 -23.16
CA LEU A 22 -1.71 -14.10 -23.23
C LEU A 22 -0.79 -14.91 -22.31
N SER A 23 -1.24 -15.23 -21.10
CA SER A 23 -0.47 -16.04 -20.16
C SER A 23 -0.24 -17.46 -20.67
N ASN A 24 -1.25 -18.07 -21.27
CA ASN A 24 -1.13 -19.38 -21.89
C ASN A 24 -0.16 -19.36 -23.08
N GLU A 25 -0.25 -18.32 -23.92
CA GLU A 25 0.66 -18.13 -25.05
C GLU A 25 2.13 -18.03 -24.58
N PHE A 26 2.41 -17.20 -23.58
CA PHE A 26 3.74 -17.10 -23.01
C PHE A 26 4.24 -18.42 -22.42
N THR A 27 3.37 -19.18 -21.75
CA THR A 27 3.75 -20.46 -21.17
C THR A 27 4.09 -21.49 -22.23
N LEU A 28 3.34 -21.54 -23.31
CA LEU A 28 3.61 -22.41 -24.46
C LEU A 28 4.95 -22.04 -25.11
N HIS A 29 5.20 -20.76 -25.37
CA HIS A 29 6.44 -20.28 -25.97
C HIS A 29 7.67 -20.44 -25.06
N SER A 30 7.48 -20.49 -23.75
CA SER A 30 8.58 -20.71 -22.78
C SER A 30 9.09 -22.18 -22.75
N GLY A 31 8.53 -23.06 -23.58
CA GLY A 31 8.88 -24.47 -23.63
C GLY A 31 8.34 -25.32 -22.48
N LYS A 32 7.50 -24.77 -21.62
CA LYS A 32 6.90 -25.51 -20.50
C LYS A 32 5.74 -26.40 -20.91
N GLY A 33 5.14 -26.17 -22.09
CA GLY A 33 4.19 -27.09 -22.75
C GLY A 33 2.86 -27.33 -22.04
N TYR A 34 2.46 -26.49 -21.07
CA TYR A 34 1.19 -26.61 -20.37
C TYR A 34 0.47 -25.25 -20.28
N ASN A 35 -0.84 -25.31 -20.18
CA ASN A 35 -1.65 -24.11 -19.94
C ASN A 35 -1.49 -23.65 -18.50
N ALA A 36 -1.05 -22.40 -18.30
CA ALA A 36 -0.83 -21.84 -16.98
C ALA A 36 -2.11 -21.79 -16.13
N TRP A 37 -3.28 -21.68 -16.77
CA TRP A 37 -4.55 -21.36 -16.11
C TRP A 37 -5.56 -22.50 -16.10
N ASN A 38 -5.30 -23.61 -16.68
CA ASN A 38 -6.13 -24.82 -16.65
C ASN A 38 -7.66 -24.58 -16.81
N TYR A 39 -8.01 -23.61 -17.69
CA TYR A 39 -9.38 -23.40 -18.11
C TYR A 39 -9.71 -24.36 -19.27
N THR A 40 -10.94 -24.89 -19.25
CA THR A 40 -11.46 -25.67 -20.37
C THR A 40 -11.80 -24.77 -21.56
N ASP A 41 -12.02 -25.37 -22.74
CA ASP A 41 -12.43 -24.61 -23.93
C ASP A 41 -13.77 -23.91 -23.70
N GLU A 42 -14.69 -24.53 -22.98
CA GLU A 42 -15.98 -23.93 -22.58
C GLU A 42 -15.77 -22.74 -21.65
N GLU A 43 -14.86 -22.85 -20.69
CA GLU A 43 -14.54 -21.74 -19.78
C GLU A 43 -13.84 -20.60 -20.53
N MET A 44 -12.99 -20.90 -21.49
CA MET A 44 -12.37 -19.90 -22.35
C MET A 44 -13.42 -19.16 -23.21
N GLN A 45 -14.43 -19.89 -23.71
CA GLN A 45 -15.56 -19.27 -24.39
C GLN A 45 -16.38 -18.38 -23.45
N MET A 46 -16.63 -18.84 -22.21
CA MET A 46 -17.31 -18.04 -21.19
C MET A 46 -16.53 -16.77 -20.84
N LEU A 47 -15.20 -16.83 -20.75
CA LEU A 47 -14.34 -15.65 -20.55
C LEU A 47 -14.46 -14.69 -21.74
N TYR A 48 -14.43 -15.22 -22.97
CA TYR A 48 -14.58 -14.42 -24.19
C TYR A 48 -15.92 -13.69 -24.23
N ASP A 49 -17.01 -14.36 -23.87
CA ASP A 49 -18.36 -13.77 -23.86
C ASP A 49 -18.47 -12.63 -22.83
N ARG A 50 -17.68 -12.69 -21.74
CA ARG A 50 -17.63 -11.69 -20.67
C ARG A 50 -16.62 -10.57 -20.90
N ARG A 51 -15.79 -10.64 -21.95
CA ARG A 51 -14.66 -9.71 -22.13
C ARG A 51 -14.99 -8.22 -22.11
N ASN A 52 -16.25 -7.88 -22.40
CA ASN A 52 -16.74 -6.49 -22.40
C ASN A 52 -17.48 -6.12 -21.09
N ASP A 53 -17.64 -7.05 -20.17
CA ASP A 53 -18.34 -6.80 -18.91
C ASP A 53 -17.40 -6.07 -17.95
N LYS A 54 -17.61 -4.78 -17.76
CA LYS A 54 -16.87 -3.96 -16.78
C LYS A 54 -17.36 -4.14 -15.35
N THR A 55 -18.55 -4.68 -15.20
CA THR A 55 -19.21 -5.02 -13.93
C THR A 55 -19.85 -6.40 -14.09
N GLU A 56 -20.04 -7.07 -12.97
CA GLU A 56 -20.68 -8.39 -13.00
C GLU A 56 -22.11 -8.31 -13.55
N ASN A 57 -22.40 -9.20 -14.50
CA ASN A 57 -23.75 -9.35 -15.05
C ASN A 57 -24.45 -10.53 -14.34
N PRO A 58 -25.63 -10.33 -13.74
CA PRO A 58 -26.36 -11.39 -13.04
C PRO A 58 -26.69 -12.62 -13.92
N ASP A 59 -26.91 -12.41 -15.23
CA ASP A 59 -27.22 -13.50 -16.17
C ASP A 59 -26.00 -14.36 -16.54
N ARG A 60 -24.79 -13.83 -16.29
CA ARG A 60 -23.52 -14.51 -16.53
C ARG A 60 -22.52 -14.13 -15.45
N PRO A 61 -22.68 -14.63 -14.23
CA PRO A 61 -21.86 -14.24 -13.10
C PRO A 61 -20.38 -14.54 -13.33
N TRP A 62 -19.53 -13.76 -12.67
CA TRP A 62 -18.08 -13.93 -12.76
C TRP A 62 -17.55 -15.14 -11.99
N VAL A 63 -18.34 -15.61 -11.03
CA VAL A 63 -18.01 -16.79 -10.25
C VAL A 63 -19.14 -17.81 -10.33
N TYR A 64 -18.80 -19.04 -10.61
CA TYR A 64 -19.77 -20.14 -10.59
C TYR A 64 -19.20 -21.34 -9.84
N THR A 65 -20.07 -22.26 -9.45
CA THR A 65 -19.68 -23.51 -8.78
C THR A 65 -19.69 -24.63 -9.82
N ASN A 66 -18.57 -25.34 -9.97
CA ASN A 66 -18.48 -26.49 -10.85
C ASN A 66 -19.15 -27.74 -10.24
N ASP A 67 -19.20 -28.84 -11.01
CA ASP A 67 -19.79 -30.12 -10.61
C ASP A 67 -19.14 -30.75 -9.38
N LYS A 68 -17.91 -30.31 -9.03
CA LYS A 68 -17.19 -30.74 -7.83
C LYS A 68 -17.47 -29.85 -6.62
N GLY A 69 -18.40 -28.89 -6.71
CA GLY A 69 -18.73 -27.95 -5.66
C GLY A 69 -17.66 -26.88 -5.40
N LYS A 70 -16.80 -26.61 -6.38
CA LYS A 70 -15.71 -25.62 -6.24
C LYS A 70 -15.96 -24.38 -7.09
N TYR A 71 -15.58 -23.21 -6.57
CA TYR A 71 -15.65 -21.97 -7.30
C TYR A 71 -14.69 -21.92 -8.49
N ARG A 72 -15.22 -21.44 -9.61
CA ARG A 72 -14.47 -21.10 -10.82
C ARG A 72 -14.66 -19.62 -11.08
N TYR A 73 -13.59 -18.94 -11.48
CA TYR A 73 -13.53 -17.49 -11.59
C TYR A 73 -13.34 -17.06 -13.04
N LEU A 74 -14.29 -16.31 -13.56
CA LEU A 74 -14.37 -15.89 -14.96
C LEU A 74 -14.57 -14.36 -15.06
N GLY A 75 -14.01 -13.60 -14.12
CA GLY A 75 -14.24 -12.17 -14.00
C GLY A 75 -13.37 -11.30 -14.91
N ASN A 76 -13.67 -10.00 -14.85
CA ASN A 76 -12.88 -8.90 -15.41
C ASN A 76 -12.62 -7.85 -14.33
N PHE A 77 -12.12 -8.28 -13.18
CA PHE A 77 -12.01 -7.45 -12.00
C PHE A 77 -10.80 -6.50 -12.07
N ASP A 78 -11.03 -5.21 -11.89
CA ASP A 78 -9.96 -4.19 -11.82
C ASP A 78 -9.33 -4.18 -10.42
N TRP A 79 -8.41 -5.09 -10.19
CA TRP A 79 -7.68 -5.17 -8.93
C TRP A 79 -6.87 -3.91 -8.62
N TYR A 80 -6.34 -3.24 -9.64
CA TYR A 80 -5.58 -2.03 -9.43
C TYR A 80 -6.47 -0.90 -8.89
N GLY A 81 -7.61 -0.67 -9.52
CA GLY A 81 -8.59 0.31 -9.05
C GLY A 81 -9.19 -0.03 -7.69
N TYR A 82 -9.27 -1.33 -7.37
CA TYR A 82 -9.75 -1.81 -6.08
C TYR A 82 -8.73 -1.59 -4.96
N ILE A 83 -7.47 -1.85 -5.21
CA ILE A 83 -6.41 -1.78 -4.19
C ILE A 83 -5.89 -0.36 -4.00
N PHE A 84 -5.74 0.40 -5.08
CA PHE A 84 -5.07 1.69 -5.05
C PHE A 84 -5.99 2.89 -5.16
N LYS A 85 -5.82 3.85 -4.27
CA LYS A 85 -6.45 5.17 -4.37
C LYS A 85 -5.92 5.92 -5.59
N ARG A 86 -6.80 6.65 -6.27
CA ARG A 86 -6.40 7.57 -7.35
C ARG A 86 -5.75 8.85 -6.81
N SER A 87 -6.11 9.23 -5.60
CA SER A 87 -5.59 10.42 -4.93
C SER A 87 -5.47 10.18 -3.44
N ARG A 88 -4.54 10.86 -2.81
CA ARG A 88 -4.31 10.82 -1.37
C ARG A 88 -4.18 12.22 -0.81
N PRO A 89 -4.89 12.57 0.25
CA PRO A 89 -4.72 13.84 0.92
C PRO A 89 -3.42 13.88 1.71
N GLU A 90 -2.81 15.06 1.69
CA GLU A 90 -1.65 15.39 2.51
C GLU A 90 -1.84 16.79 3.07
N THR A 91 -1.64 16.96 4.36
CA THR A 91 -1.66 18.27 5.00
C THR A 91 -0.40 18.47 5.82
N GLU A 92 0.14 19.68 5.74
CA GLU A 92 1.30 20.09 6.52
C GLU A 92 1.03 21.46 7.15
N HIS A 93 1.31 21.54 8.44
CA HIS A 93 1.18 22.76 9.20
C HIS A 93 2.51 23.08 9.86
N ASN A 94 3.00 24.29 9.63
CA ASN A 94 4.24 24.79 10.20
C ASN A 94 3.97 26.08 10.96
N VAL A 95 4.53 26.18 12.17
CA VAL A 95 4.51 27.38 12.96
C VAL A 95 5.94 27.70 13.38
N THR A 96 6.34 28.96 13.23
CA THR A 96 7.65 29.44 13.64
C THR A 96 7.49 30.74 14.41
N ILE A 97 8.16 30.82 15.54
CA ILE A 97 8.25 32.02 16.37
C ILE A 97 9.72 32.29 16.63
N ASN A 98 10.15 33.47 16.38
CA ASN A 98 11.49 33.94 16.70
C ASN A 98 11.48 35.36 17.25
N GLY A 99 12.42 35.66 18.07
CA GLY A 99 12.55 36.97 18.66
C GLY A 99 13.82 37.08 19.49
N GLY A 100 14.04 38.26 20.04
CA GLY A 100 15.19 38.47 20.88
C GLY A 100 15.51 39.93 21.09
N ASN A 101 16.61 40.18 21.83
CA ASN A 101 17.23 41.47 22.06
C ASN A 101 18.75 41.29 22.10
N ASP A 102 19.49 42.34 22.45
CA ASP A 102 20.96 42.32 22.49
C ASP A 102 21.58 41.26 23.41
N LYS A 103 20.80 40.70 24.32
CA LYS A 103 21.24 39.73 25.32
C LYS A 103 20.77 38.32 25.07
N ILE A 104 19.62 38.14 24.43
CA ILE A 104 19.02 36.84 24.21
C ILE A 104 18.29 36.83 22.86
N ASP A 105 18.46 35.80 22.10
CA ASP A 105 17.64 35.45 20.93
C ASP A 105 17.11 34.04 21.05
N TYR A 106 15.94 33.83 20.50
CA TYR A 106 15.29 32.52 20.49
C TYR A 106 14.59 32.24 19.17
N TYR A 107 14.50 30.96 18.89
CA TYR A 107 13.78 30.39 17.77
C TYR A 107 13.01 29.18 18.24
N VAL A 108 11.72 29.10 17.89
CA VAL A 108 10.88 27.94 18.17
C VAL A 108 10.09 27.63 16.91
N SER A 109 10.09 26.37 16.50
CA SER A 109 9.26 25.91 15.39
C SER A 109 8.60 24.59 15.71
N GLY A 110 7.39 24.42 15.20
CA GLY A 110 6.63 23.19 15.23
C GLY A 110 6.10 22.85 13.83
N ARG A 111 6.10 21.56 13.50
CA ARG A 111 5.56 21.02 12.27
C ARG A 111 4.69 19.83 12.58
N TYR A 112 3.55 19.75 11.92
CA TYR A 112 2.70 18.58 11.85
C TYR A 112 2.47 18.21 10.40
N LEU A 113 2.68 16.94 10.07
CA LEU A 113 2.41 16.33 8.78
C LEU A 113 1.37 15.22 8.95
N TYR A 114 0.32 15.29 8.17
CA TYR A 114 -0.62 14.18 7.97
C TYR A 114 -0.56 13.76 6.50
N ARG A 115 -0.43 12.46 6.27
CA ARG A 115 -0.42 11.88 4.92
C ARG A 115 -1.18 10.58 4.92
N GLU A 116 -2.15 10.46 4.02
CA GLU A 116 -2.75 9.17 3.73
C GLU A 116 -1.87 8.35 2.78
N GLY A 117 -1.94 7.04 2.91
CA GLY A 117 -1.27 6.11 2.01
C GLY A 117 -2.08 5.85 0.74
N VAL A 118 -1.58 4.91 -0.04
CA VAL A 118 -2.08 4.64 -1.39
C VAL A 118 -3.13 3.54 -1.44
N PHE A 119 -3.35 2.80 -0.35
CA PHE A 119 -4.25 1.64 -0.34
C PHE A 119 -5.69 2.02 0.01
N ASN A 120 -6.66 1.51 -0.77
CA ASN A 120 -8.10 1.75 -0.54
C ASN A 120 -8.64 0.99 0.66
N ASN A 121 -8.29 -0.28 0.77
CA ASN A 121 -8.95 -1.24 1.66
C ASN A 121 -8.08 -1.65 2.85
N ALA A 122 -6.93 -0.99 3.04
CA ALA A 122 -6.21 -1.13 4.29
C ALA A 122 -7.03 -0.53 5.43
N SER A 123 -7.05 -1.19 6.59
CA SER A 123 -7.77 -0.70 7.76
C SER A 123 -7.33 0.70 8.18
N GLU A 124 -6.06 0.97 8.01
CA GLU A 124 -5.44 2.27 8.15
C GLU A 124 -4.20 2.28 7.24
N ASP A 125 -4.02 3.35 6.50
CA ASP A 125 -2.80 3.62 5.75
C ASP A 125 -2.54 5.11 5.90
N ILE A 126 -1.99 5.48 7.09
CA ILE A 126 -1.89 6.86 7.56
C ILE A 126 -0.53 7.08 8.19
N MET A 127 0.15 8.14 7.78
CA MET A 127 1.36 8.63 8.39
C MET A 127 1.11 9.98 9.08
N ASN A 128 1.46 10.06 10.37
CA ASN A 128 1.54 11.31 11.11
C ASN A 128 3.00 11.60 11.43
N GLY A 129 3.46 12.78 11.08
CA GLY A 129 4.80 13.28 11.37
C GLY A 129 4.74 14.51 12.26
N TYR A 130 5.63 14.57 13.24
CA TYR A 130 5.75 15.69 14.16
C TYR A 130 7.20 16.12 14.23
N SER A 131 7.44 17.42 14.19
CA SER A 131 8.75 17.93 14.56
C SER A 131 8.62 19.19 15.41
N PHE A 132 9.55 19.32 16.34
CA PHE A 132 9.67 20.49 17.19
C PHE A 132 11.15 20.88 17.26
N ARG A 133 11.42 22.16 17.22
CA ARG A 133 12.75 22.70 17.42
C ARG A 133 12.70 23.96 18.24
N ALA A 134 13.55 24.02 19.27
CA ALA A 134 13.78 25.22 20.04
C ALA A 134 15.28 25.50 20.10
N LYS A 135 15.63 26.75 19.92
CA LYS A 135 17.00 27.25 20.06
C LYS A 135 16.98 28.52 20.87
N VAL A 136 17.92 28.65 21.79
CA VAL A 136 18.17 29.87 22.54
C VAL A 136 19.67 30.19 22.51
N ASN A 137 20.01 31.45 22.27
CA ASN A 137 21.34 31.97 22.47
C ASN A 137 21.24 33.09 23.52
N ALA A 138 22.10 33.07 24.54
CA ALA A 138 22.12 34.05 25.61
C ALA A 138 23.53 34.52 25.93
N LYS A 139 23.73 35.83 25.99
CA LYS A 139 24.91 36.48 26.58
C LYS A 139 24.70 36.57 28.08
N VAL A 140 25.10 35.54 28.83
CA VAL A 140 24.90 35.43 30.27
C VAL A 140 25.75 36.45 31.03
N LYS A 141 26.97 36.66 30.55
CA LYS A 141 27.95 37.65 31.02
C LYS A 141 28.72 38.18 29.81
N PRO A 142 29.45 39.32 29.94
CA PRO A 142 30.30 39.80 28.83
C PRO A 142 31.28 38.75 28.32
N TRP A 143 31.73 37.85 29.18
CA TRP A 143 32.67 36.77 28.89
C TRP A 143 32.02 35.39 28.82
N LEU A 144 30.68 35.25 28.90
CA LEU A 144 29.98 33.95 28.92
C LEU A 144 28.78 33.99 28.03
N ARG A 145 28.80 33.13 26.99
CA ARG A 145 27.67 32.88 26.11
C ARG A 145 27.16 31.46 26.24
N TYR A 146 25.86 31.30 26.24
CA TYR A 146 25.16 30.02 26.25
C TYR A 146 24.37 29.84 24.98
N THR A 147 24.43 28.63 24.39
CA THR A 147 23.54 28.19 23.30
C THR A 147 22.92 26.87 23.69
N GLY A 148 21.58 26.83 23.74
CA GLY A 148 20.81 25.61 23.90
C GLY A 148 20.03 25.30 22.65
N ASN A 149 20.05 24.02 22.22
CA ASN A 149 19.20 23.49 21.17
C ASN A 149 18.45 22.27 21.69
N LEU A 150 17.15 22.22 21.36
CA LEU A 150 16.31 21.05 21.53
C LEU A 150 15.64 20.77 20.18
N SER A 151 15.74 19.57 19.69
CA SER A 151 14.93 19.12 18.57
C SER A 151 14.26 17.77 18.87
N TYR A 152 13.07 17.64 18.37
CA TYR A 152 12.28 16.42 18.40
C TYR A 152 11.76 16.13 17.00
N GLU A 153 11.89 14.90 16.59
CA GLU A 153 11.25 14.36 15.38
C GLU A 153 10.54 13.06 15.77
N GLY A 154 9.26 12.99 15.43
CA GLY A 154 8.44 11.82 15.66
C GLY A 154 7.62 11.47 14.44
N SER A 155 7.41 10.18 14.22
CA SER A 155 6.46 9.70 13.25
C SER A 155 5.69 8.51 13.77
N ALA A 156 4.42 8.45 13.40
CA ALA A 156 3.56 7.31 13.60
C ALA A 156 2.99 6.91 12.24
N TYR A 157 3.29 5.70 11.81
CA TYR A 157 2.80 5.14 10.57
C TYR A 157 1.98 3.89 10.86
N ASN A 158 0.71 3.93 10.51
CA ASN A 158 -0.19 2.79 10.52
C ASN A 158 -0.39 2.36 9.08
N TYR A 159 -0.22 1.09 8.79
CA TYR A 159 -0.30 0.56 7.43
C TYR A 159 -0.83 -0.86 7.41
N GLY A 160 -1.41 -1.26 6.27
CA GLY A 160 -1.77 -2.64 6.03
C GLY A 160 -0.50 -3.49 5.90
N GLY A 161 -0.31 -4.42 6.84
CA GLY A 161 0.87 -5.25 6.85
C GLY A 161 0.73 -6.44 5.91
N PHE A 162 1.77 -6.72 5.12
CA PHE A 162 2.01 -8.04 4.57
C PHE A 162 2.95 -8.79 5.50
N TRP A 163 2.66 -10.06 5.68
CA TRP A 163 3.53 -10.91 6.44
C TRP A 163 4.77 -11.24 5.59
N GLU A 164 5.91 -10.73 5.98
CA GLU A 164 7.19 -11.18 5.46
C GLU A 164 7.67 -12.37 6.29
N GLN A 165 7.88 -13.48 5.60
CA GLN A 165 8.20 -14.75 6.21
C GLN A 165 9.70 -14.88 6.57
N ASP A 166 10.51 -13.91 6.20
CA ASP A 166 11.97 -13.98 6.33
C ASP A 166 12.58 -13.07 7.40
N GLY A 167 11.74 -12.33 8.13
CA GLY A 167 12.21 -11.44 9.20
C GLY A 167 13.02 -10.23 8.71
N SER A 168 13.00 -9.93 7.41
CA SER A 168 13.63 -8.72 6.91
C SER A 168 12.85 -7.50 7.36
N GLU A 169 13.54 -6.55 7.98
CA GLU A 169 12.95 -5.28 8.41
C GLU A 169 12.63 -4.35 7.23
N ASP A 170 12.87 -4.79 6.02
CA ASP A 170 12.63 -4.00 4.83
C ASP A 170 11.16 -4.04 4.41
N LEU A 171 10.35 -3.31 5.18
CA LEU A 171 8.95 -3.01 4.91
C LEU A 171 8.80 -2.10 3.68
N THR A 172 9.64 -2.27 2.68
CA THR A 172 9.48 -1.49 1.46
C THR A 172 8.18 -1.91 0.81
N SER A 173 7.36 -0.93 0.52
CA SER A 173 6.14 -1.03 -0.28
C SER A 173 6.37 -1.77 -1.62
N SER A 174 7.60 -1.97 -2.03
CA SER A 174 8.00 -2.70 -3.22
C SER A 174 7.66 -4.19 -3.17
N GLY A 175 7.88 -4.86 -2.05
CA GLY A 175 7.52 -6.28 -1.91
C GLY A 175 6.01 -6.51 -1.97
N ILE A 176 5.24 -5.61 -1.38
CA ILE A 176 3.78 -5.61 -1.43
C ILE A 176 3.28 -5.39 -2.86
N LEU A 177 3.77 -4.35 -3.51
CA LEU A 177 3.42 -4.01 -4.89
C LEU A 177 3.79 -5.14 -5.84
N TRP A 178 4.97 -5.71 -5.69
CA TRP A 178 5.45 -6.83 -6.48
C TRP A 178 4.54 -8.06 -6.36
N ASN A 179 4.19 -8.44 -5.15
CA ASN A 179 3.32 -9.59 -4.91
C ASN A 179 1.89 -9.39 -5.41
N ILE A 180 1.37 -8.17 -5.33
CA ILE A 180 0.04 -7.83 -5.83
C ILE A 180 0.01 -7.81 -7.35
N THR A 181 0.98 -7.14 -7.97
CA THR A 181 0.99 -6.96 -9.43
C THR A 181 1.34 -8.24 -10.19
N GLN A 182 2.12 -9.13 -9.60
CA GLN A 182 2.53 -10.37 -10.27
C GLN A 182 1.54 -11.52 -10.15
N ASN A 183 0.71 -11.54 -9.12
CA ASN A 183 -0.04 -12.72 -8.76
C ASN A 183 -1.55 -12.54 -8.76
N ILE A 184 -2.08 -11.42 -9.23
CA ILE A 184 -3.52 -11.19 -9.27
C ILE A 184 -4.04 -11.21 -10.70
N SER A 185 -4.83 -12.24 -11.01
CA SER A 185 -5.55 -12.31 -12.27
C SER A 185 -6.84 -11.49 -12.22
N PRO A 186 -7.19 -10.78 -13.30
CA PRO A 186 -8.49 -10.13 -13.41
C PRO A 186 -9.67 -11.13 -13.40
N THR A 187 -9.44 -12.41 -13.64
CA THR A 187 -10.51 -13.42 -13.54
C THR A 187 -11.04 -13.58 -12.13
N ILE A 188 -10.23 -13.28 -11.12
CA ILE A 188 -10.54 -13.50 -9.71
C ILE A 188 -11.18 -12.26 -9.11
N VAL A 189 -12.16 -12.46 -8.24
CA VAL A 189 -12.85 -11.41 -7.49
C VAL A 189 -12.44 -11.42 -6.02
N PRO A 190 -12.57 -10.30 -5.28
CA PRO A 190 -12.16 -10.24 -3.87
C PRO A 190 -13.06 -11.02 -2.93
N VAL A 191 -14.33 -11.21 -3.30
CA VAL A 191 -15.35 -11.86 -2.45
C VAL A 191 -16.09 -12.90 -3.27
N ASN A 192 -16.26 -14.08 -2.69
CA ASN A 192 -17.03 -15.17 -3.27
C ASN A 192 -18.55 -14.91 -3.18
N PRO A 193 -19.39 -15.62 -3.96
CA PRO A 193 -20.85 -15.45 -3.89
C PRO A 193 -21.47 -15.73 -2.51
N ASP A 194 -20.80 -16.52 -1.68
CA ASP A 194 -21.23 -16.82 -0.30
C ASP A 194 -20.79 -15.74 0.72
N GLY A 195 -20.17 -14.65 0.27
CA GLY A 195 -19.66 -13.57 1.11
C GLY A 195 -18.30 -13.83 1.74
N THR A 196 -17.69 -14.97 1.50
CA THR A 196 -16.34 -15.26 1.99
C THR A 196 -15.29 -14.52 1.15
N THR A 197 -14.23 -14.08 1.81
CA THR A 197 -13.09 -13.45 1.11
C THR A 197 -12.38 -14.49 0.26
N THR A 198 -12.09 -14.16 -0.99
CA THR A 198 -11.25 -14.99 -1.85
C THR A 198 -9.82 -14.96 -1.34
N MET A 199 -9.43 -16.01 -0.62
CA MET A 199 -8.10 -16.13 -0.01
C MET A 199 -7.22 -17.09 -0.78
N TYR A 200 -5.92 -16.84 -0.71
CA TYR A 200 -4.93 -17.83 -1.10
C TYR A 200 -4.96 -18.99 -0.12
N THR A 201 -5.42 -20.13 -0.57
CA THR A 201 -5.19 -21.39 0.10
C THR A 201 -4.46 -22.31 -0.88
N ASN A 202 -3.27 -22.77 -0.49
CA ASN A 202 -2.40 -23.71 -1.22
C ASN A 202 -3.17 -24.69 -2.14
N GLY A 203 -3.56 -24.25 -3.34
CA GLY A 203 -4.13 -25.11 -4.38
C GLY A 203 -5.54 -25.66 -4.17
N ILE A 204 -6.20 -25.38 -3.04
CA ILE A 204 -7.48 -26.03 -2.70
C ILE A 204 -8.70 -25.31 -3.27
N GLN A 205 -8.65 -24.01 -3.45
CA GLN A 205 -9.81 -23.23 -3.91
C GLN A 205 -9.94 -23.14 -5.43
N PHE A 206 -8.83 -23.22 -6.12
CA PHE A 206 -8.82 -23.21 -7.57
C PHE A 206 -8.69 -24.66 -8.04
N ALA A 207 -9.80 -25.39 -8.13
CA ALA A 207 -9.83 -26.77 -8.57
C ALA A 207 -8.78 -27.00 -9.67
N ASP A 208 -7.66 -27.58 -9.31
CA ASP A 208 -6.57 -27.93 -10.20
C ASP A 208 -5.79 -26.77 -10.85
N SER A 209 -6.00 -25.52 -10.46
CA SER A 209 -5.22 -24.39 -10.95
C SER A 209 -4.11 -24.01 -9.95
N PRO A 210 -2.85 -23.91 -10.40
CA PRO A 210 -1.73 -23.51 -9.53
C PRO A 210 -1.72 -22.03 -9.16
N ILE A 211 -2.81 -21.31 -9.38
CA ILE A 211 -2.84 -19.87 -9.25
C ILE A 211 -3.08 -19.44 -7.83
N ALA A 212 -2.02 -19.04 -7.31
CA ALA A 212 -1.87 -18.37 -6.05
C ALA A 212 -2.27 -16.92 -6.14
N SER A 213 -3.48 -16.51 -5.83
CA SER A 213 -3.70 -15.07 -5.82
C SER A 213 -4.81 -14.55 -4.92
N GLY A 214 -5.11 -15.23 -3.83
CA GLY A 214 -5.89 -14.64 -2.75
C GLY A 214 -5.17 -13.55 -1.95
N ARG A 215 -3.95 -13.17 -2.36
CA ARG A 215 -3.21 -12.08 -1.68
C ARG A 215 -3.95 -10.75 -1.74
N GLY A 216 -4.71 -10.49 -2.79
CA GLY A 216 -5.61 -9.34 -2.86
C GLY A 216 -6.74 -9.35 -1.83
N GLY A 217 -7.21 -10.53 -1.42
CA GLY A 217 -8.23 -10.67 -0.39
C GLY A 217 -7.79 -10.17 0.99
N VAL A 218 -6.49 -10.14 1.26
CA VAL A 218 -5.94 -9.58 2.51
C VAL A 218 -6.29 -8.10 2.68
N PHE A 219 -6.50 -7.38 1.59
CA PHE A 219 -6.94 -5.98 1.63
C PHE A 219 -8.45 -5.83 1.84
N THR A 220 -9.22 -6.90 1.65
CA THR A 220 -10.69 -6.81 1.59
C THR A 220 -11.30 -6.65 2.98
N ASP A 221 -10.73 -7.22 4.02
CA ASP A 221 -11.34 -7.26 5.35
C ASP A 221 -10.70 -6.33 6.39
N GLY A 222 -9.66 -5.59 6.01
CA GLY A 222 -9.04 -4.59 6.88
C GLY A 222 -8.37 -5.15 8.15
N ARG A 223 -8.19 -6.45 8.28
CA ARG A 223 -7.63 -7.08 9.50
C ARG A 223 -6.13 -6.91 9.61
N ASN A 224 -5.47 -6.58 8.52
CA ASN A 224 -4.03 -6.51 8.44
C ASN A 224 -3.55 -5.13 8.90
N LYS A 225 -3.18 -5.03 10.19
CA LYS A 225 -2.75 -3.78 10.82
C LYS A 225 -1.32 -3.90 11.32
N ASN A 226 -0.48 -3.02 10.84
CA ASN A 226 0.84 -2.79 11.40
C ASN A 226 0.99 -1.34 11.84
N SER A 227 1.82 -1.11 12.83
CA SER A 227 2.17 0.25 13.23
C SER A 227 3.66 0.36 13.51
N ARG A 228 4.23 1.47 13.07
CA ARG A 228 5.61 1.86 13.39
C ARG A 228 5.59 3.24 14.00
N LYS A 229 6.23 3.37 15.18
CA LYS A 229 6.44 4.67 15.82
C LYS A 229 7.93 4.91 15.99
N VAL A 230 8.37 6.07 15.58
CA VAL A 230 9.76 6.52 15.76
C VAL A 230 9.74 7.85 16.49
N ASN A 231 10.58 7.96 17.51
CA ASN A 231 10.77 9.21 18.24
C ASN A 231 12.26 9.46 18.38
N TYR A 232 12.68 10.64 18.02
CA TYR A 232 14.07 11.04 18.04
C TYR A 232 14.23 12.40 18.72
N TRP A 233 15.10 12.47 19.74
CA TRP A 233 15.37 13.67 20.49
C TRP A 233 16.85 14.02 20.38
N VAL A 234 17.15 15.30 20.15
CA VAL A 234 18.49 15.84 20.22
C VAL A 234 18.50 17.05 21.14
N ILE A 235 19.36 16.99 22.15
CA ILE A 235 19.59 18.11 23.07
C ILE A 235 21.06 18.45 23.00
N THR A 236 21.37 19.70 22.66
CA THR A 236 22.74 20.20 22.61
C THR A 236 22.85 21.48 23.42
N ASN A 237 23.82 21.50 24.33
CA ASN A 237 24.15 22.67 25.11
C ASN A 237 25.60 23.06 24.86
N ARG A 238 25.86 24.35 24.69
CA ARG A 238 27.19 24.92 24.46
C ARG A 238 27.41 26.14 25.35
N LEU A 239 28.49 26.15 26.10
CA LEU A 239 29.03 27.30 26.80
C LEU A 239 30.29 27.78 26.08
N VAL A 240 30.40 29.08 25.88
CA VAL A 240 31.59 29.70 25.28
C VAL A 240 32.08 30.78 26.27
N PHE A 241 33.32 30.64 26.62
CA PHE A 241 34.03 31.59 27.51
C PHE A 241 34.97 32.43 26.65
N ASP A 242 34.76 33.72 26.62
CA ASP A 242 35.62 34.70 25.97
C ASP A 242 36.56 35.25 27.08
N LEU A 243 37.79 34.70 27.18
CA LEU A 243 38.81 35.03 28.15
C LEU A 243 39.71 36.14 27.65
#